data_17a88df02575987af4ab599af3b680f7
#
_entry.id   17a88df02575987af4ab599af3b680f7
#
_cell.length_a   1.000
_cell.length_b   1.000
_cell.length_c   1.000
_cell.angle_alpha   90.00
_cell.angle_beta   90.00
_cell.angle_gamma   90.00
#
_symmetry.space_group_name_H-M   'P 1'
#
loop_
_entity.id
_entity.type
_entity.pdbx_description
1 polymer ?
#
loop_
_entity_poly.entity_id
_entity_poly.type
_entity_poly.pdbx_seq_one_letter_code
_entity_poly.pdbx_strand_id
1 'polypeptide(L)'
;IHSRMYAEWGYNKLFERIGHEMEDETQHAEAFIRRILMLEGTPNMVPAKITVGKDVVEMLKADLNTEYEVRDHLKKGIALCEEKQDYVTRDLLVGQLKDTEEDHAHWLEQQLRLIDLIGLQNYLQSQL
;
A
#
# COMPACT_ATOMS: atom_id res chain seq x y z
N ILE A 1 -1.54 11.18 -4.03
CA ILE A 1 -0.78 12.07 -4.95
C ILE A 1 -0.50 11.35 -6.25
N HIS A 2 0.11 10.16 -6.26
CA HIS A 2 0.45 9.41 -7.47
C HIS A 2 -0.79 9.12 -8.33
N SER A 3 -1.90 8.71 -7.74
CA SER A 3 -3.16 8.50 -8.47
C SER A 3 -3.58 9.76 -9.27
N ARG A 4 -3.51 10.93 -8.66
CA ARG A 4 -3.86 12.19 -9.34
C ARG A 4 -2.86 12.58 -10.42
N MET A 5 -1.57 12.30 -10.22
CA MET A 5 -0.56 12.51 -11.25
C MET A 5 -0.80 11.59 -12.47
N TYR A 6 -1.13 10.32 -12.23
CA TYR A 6 -1.50 9.41 -13.32
C TYR A 6 -2.71 9.91 -14.13
N ALA A 7 -3.74 10.41 -13.43
CA ALA A 7 -4.92 10.99 -14.09
C ALA A 7 -4.55 12.19 -14.97
N GLU A 8 -3.74 13.12 -14.46
CA GLU A 8 -3.29 14.30 -15.20
C GLU A 8 -2.46 13.93 -16.44
N TRP A 9 -1.68 12.86 -16.37
CA TRP A 9 -0.87 12.37 -17.49
C TRP A 9 -1.63 11.47 -18.46
N GLY A 10 -2.91 11.16 -18.19
CA GLY A 10 -3.76 10.33 -19.04
C GLY A 10 -3.55 8.82 -18.89
N TYR A 11 -2.83 8.36 -17.88
CA TYR A 11 -2.67 6.93 -17.58
C TYR A 11 -3.85 6.42 -16.75
N ASN A 12 -5.00 6.25 -17.40
CA ASN A 12 -6.27 6.02 -16.74
C ASN A 12 -6.31 4.70 -15.94
N LYS A 13 -5.67 3.64 -16.45
CA LYS A 13 -5.63 2.35 -15.73
C LYS A 13 -4.82 2.43 -14.44
N LEU A 14 -3.68 3.15 -14.46
CA LEU A 14 -2.90 3.41 -13.25
C LEU A 14 -3.68 4.30 -12.27
N PHE A 15 -4.35 5.33 -12.77
CA PHE A 15 -5.22 6.18 -11.95
C PHE A 15 -6.28 5.37 -11.22
N GLU A 16 -7.01 4.51 -11.93
CA GLU A 16 -8.08 3.69 -11.36
C GLU A 16 -7.54 2.71 -10.32
N ARG A 17 -6.46 2.01 -10.66
CA ARG A 17 -5.86 1.02 -9.76
C ARG A 17 -5.32 1.64 -8.47
N ILE A 18 -4.50 2.68 -8.57
CA ILE A 18 -3.92 3.35 -7.41
C ILE A 18 -4.99 4.11 -6.60
N GLY A 19 -6.03 4.60 -7.26
CA GLY A 19 -7.19 5.18 -6.59
C GLY A 19 -7.95 4.16 -5.74
N HIS A 20 -8.09 2.93 -6.23
CA HIS A 20 -8.70 1.84 -5.48
C HIS A 20 -7.85 1.45 -4.24
N GLU A 21 -6.54 1.35 -4.39
CA GLU A 21 -5.64 1.09 -3.25
C GLU A 21 -5.74 2.19 -2.18
N MET A 22 -5.92 3.44 -2.56
CA MET A 22 -6.16 4.53 -1.61
C MET A 22 -7.42 4.30 -0.77
N GLU A 23 -8.49 3.76 -1.37
CA GLU A 23 -9.72 3.41 -0.65
C GLU A 23 -9.48 2.26 0.33
N ASP A 24 -8.75 1.22 -0.09
CA ASP A 24 -8.38 0.08 0.77
C ASP A 24 -7.54 0.55 1.96
N GLU A 25 -6.54 1.40 1.74
CA GLU A 25 -5.69 1.94 2.80
C GLU A 25 -6.48 2.82 3.78
N THR A 26 -7.49 3.54 3.31
CA THR A 26 -8.40 4.28 4.18
C THR A 26 -9.18 3.35 5.11
N GLN A 27 -9.67 2.22 4.59
CA GLN A 27 -10.36 1.20 5.38
C GLN A 27 -9.41 0.52 6.39
N HIS A 28 -8.17 0.24 6.00
CA HIS A 28 -7.14 -0.29 6.90
C HIS A 28 -6.86 0.66 8.06
N ALA A 29 -6.67 1.94 7.78
CA ALA A 29 -6.47 2.97 8.81
C ALA A 29 -7.65 3.08 9.76
N GLU A 30 -8.88 3.04 9.25
CA GLU A 30 -10.10 3.08 10.05
C GLU A 30 -10.22 1.86 10.97
N ALA A 31 -9.85 0.68 10.50
CA ALA A 31 -9.84 -0.54 11.32
C ALA A 31 -8.83 -0.44 12.47
N PHE A 32 -7.65 0.12 12.23
CA PHE A 32 -6.67 0.40 13.30
C PHE A 32 -7.19 1.39 14.33
N ILE A 33 -7.76 2.50 13.87
CA ILE A 33 -8.32 3.52 14.76
C ILE A 33 -9.37 2.90 15.68
N ARG A 34 -10.32 2.16 15.13
CA ARG A 34 -11.36 1.46 15.90
C ARG A 34 -10.76 0.51 16.93
N ARG A 35 -9.75 -0.30 16.54
CA ARG A 35 -9.13 -1.26 17.45
C ARG A 35 -8.36 -0.58 18.58
N ILE A 36 -7.62 0.50 18.28
CA ILE A 36 -6.90 1.28 19.29
C ILE A 36 -7.87 1.88 20.32
N LEU A 37 -8.96 2.49 19.84
CA LEU A 37 -9.98 3.07 20.71
C LEU A 37 -10.68 2.01 21.57
N MET A 38 -10.99 0.85 21.00
CA MET A 38 -11.58 -0.27 21.75
C MET A 38 -10.67 -0.75 22.88
N LEU A 39 -9.35 -0.70 22.67
CA LEU A 39 -8.33 -1.07 23.67
C LEU A 39 -7.99 0.12 24.60
N GLU A 40 -8.78 1.19 24.60
CA GLU A 40 -8.61 2.38 25.42
C GLU A 40 -7.33 3.18 25.13
N GLY A 41 -6.73 2.97 23.92
CA GLY A 41 -5.60 3.74 23.44
C GLY A 41 -6.04 5.03 22.74
N THR A 42 -5.07 5.89 22.43
CA THR A 42 -5.27 7.10 21.61
C THR A 42 -4.50 6.97 20.31
N PRO A 43 -5.16 7.00 19.15
CA PRO A 43 -4.48 6.94 17.86
C PRO A 43 -3.53 8.15 17.67
N ASN A 44 -2.33 7.87 17.17
CA ASN A 44 -1.38 8.91 16.79
C ASN A 44 -1.55 9.21 15.29
N MET A 45 -2.16 10.36 14.98
CA MET A 45 -2.47 10.79 13.61
C MET A 45 -1.43 11.79 13.09
N VAL A 46 -0.16 11.44 13.21
CA VAL A 46 0.94 12.25 12.64
C VAL A 46 1.24 11.75 11.23
N PRO A 47 1.23 12.63 10.21
CA PRO A 47 1.59 12.24 8.85
C PRO A 47 3.03 11.73 8.78
N ALA A 48 3.23 10.59 8.11
CA ALA A 48 4.56 10.10 7.80
C ALA A 48 5.22 10.95 6.70
N LYS A 49 6.55 10.89 6.60
CA LYS A 49 7.27 11.47 5.47
C LYS A 49 6.86 10.72 4.20
N ILE A 50 6.44 11.48 3.18
CA ILE A 50 6.06 10.91 1.88
C ILE A 50 7.17 11.10 0.86
N THR A 51 7.29 10.15 -0.08
CA THR A 51 8.17 10.22 -1.25
C THR A 51 7.30 10.27 -2.50
N VAL A 52 7.40 11.35 -3.26
CA VAL A 52 6.68 11.52 -4.53
C VAL A 52 7.64 11.25 -5.67
N GLY A 53 7.32 10.25 -6.50
CA GLY A 53 8.07 9.93 -7.70
C GLY A 53 7.88 11.00 -8.79
N LYS A 54 8.89 11.16 -9.65
CA LYS A 54 8.88 12.16 -10.74
C LYS A 54 8.33 11.60 -12.05
N ASP A 55 8.38 10.31 -12.21
CA ASP A 55 7.87 9.58 -13.37
C ASP A 55 7.20 8.28 -12.91
N VAL A 56 6.58 7.57 -13.85
CA VAL A 56 5.82 6.35 -13.55
C VAL A 56 6.69 5.28 -12.84
N VAL A 57 7.94 5.10 -13.27
CA VAL A 57 8.82 4.09 -12.68
C VAL A 57 9.20 4.45 -11.25
N GLU A 58 9.56 5.71 -11.00
CA GLU A 58 9.88 6.19 -9.66
C GLU A 58 8.66 6.10 -8.73
N MET A 59 7.45 6.41 -9.24
CA MET A 59 6.21 6.33 -8.48
C MET A 59 5.88 4.90 -8.08
N LEU A 60 5.95 3.94 -9.02
CA LEU A 60 5.73 2.52 -8.73
C LEU A 60 6.77 1.97 -7.73
N LYS A 61 8.04 2.38 -7.85
CA LYS A 61 9.09 1.98 -6.90
C LYS A 61 8.88 2.58 -5.51
N ALA A 62 8.47 3.84 -5.43
CA ALA A 62 8.19 4.50 -4.15
C ALA A 62 7.00 3.82 -3.44
N ASP A 63 5.94 3.52 -4.17
CA ASP A 63 4.78 2.83 -3.64
C ASP A 63 5.15 1.41 -3.16
N LEU A 64 5.92 0.66 -3.96
CA LEU A 64 6.39 -0.67 -3.57
C LEU A 64 7.26 -0.65 -2.31
N ASN A 65 8.14 0.34 -2.20
CA ASN A 65 8.95 0.50 -0.99
C ASN A 65 8.09 0.74 0.25
N THR A 66 7.05 1.56 0.13
CA THR A 66 6.08 1.80 1.20
C THR A 66 5.36 0.51 1.59
N GLU A 67 4.93 -0.31 0.62
CA GLU A 67 4.31 -1.61 0.91
C GLU A 67 5.26 -2.56 1.67
N TYR A 68 6.54 -2.58 1.32
CA TYR A 68 7.53 -3.38 2.04
C TYR A 68 7.76 -2.89 3.47
N GLU A 69 7.77 -1.59 3.70
CA GLU A 69 7.86 -1.01 5.05
C GLU A 69 6.63 -1.37 5.89
N VAL A 70 5.43 -1.23 5.31
CA VAL A 70 4.16 -1.62 5.95
C VAL A 70 4.17 -3.11 6.28
N ARG A 71 4.56 -3.96 5.34
CA ARG A 71 4.70 -5.41 5.57
C ARG A 71 5.57 -5.71 6.79
N ASP A 72 6.73 -5.08 6.87
CA ASP A 72 7.68 -5.32 7.95
C ASP A 72 7.14 -4.84 9.31
N HIS A 73 6.43 -3.71 9.34
CA HIS A 73 5.74 -3.22 10.53
C HIS A 73 4.60 -4.17 10.96
N LEU A 74 3.79 -4.65 10.02
CA LEU A 74 2.72 -5.60 10.30
C LEU A 74 3.27 -6.89 10.91
N LYS A 75 4.37 -7.44 10.36
CA LYS A 75 5.03 -8.64 10.90
C LYS A 75 5.51 -8.45 12.33
N LYS A 76 6.09 -7.30 12.66
CA LYS A 76 6.49 -6.96 14.03
C LYS A 76 5.27 -6.86 14.96
N GLY A 77 4.20 -6.23 14.50
CA GLY A 77 2.95 -6.13 15.24
C GLY A 77 2.32 -7.50 15.51
N ILE A 78 2.30 -8.38 14.52
CA ILE A 78 1.80 -9.76 14.66
C ILE A 78 2.61 -10.52 15.70
N ALA A 79 3.94 -10.44 15.66
CA ALA A 79 4.80 -11.09 16.65
C ALA A 79 4.52 -10.59 18.07
N LEU A 80 4.31 -9.29 18.24
CA LEU A 80 3.93 -8.70 19.53
C LEU A 80 2.56 -9.19 20.00
N CYS A 81 1.58 -9.27 19.12
CA CYS A 81 0.25 -9.79 19.44
C CYS A 81 0.32 -11.26 19.90
N GLU A 82 1.13 -12.09 19.25
CA GLU A 82 1.38 -13.47 19.68
C GLU A 82 1.98 -13.52 21.09
N GLU A 83 3.00 -12.72 21.37
CA GLU A 83 3.63 -12.64 22.69
C GLU A 83 2.63 -12.22 23.78
N LYS A 84 1.75 -11.28 23.49
CA LYS A 84 0.74 -10.75 24.41
C LYS A 84 -0.57 -11.54 24.42
N GLN A 85 -0.69 -12.57 23.61
CA GLN A 85 -1.92 -13.36 23.43
C GLN A 85 -3.14 -12.53 23.00
N ASP A 86 -2.90 -11.42 22.26
CA ASP A 86 -3.95 -10.61 21.64
C ASP A 86 -4.25 -11.13 20.24
N TYR A 87 -4.98 -12.24 20.18
CA TYR A 87 -5.27 -12.95 18.93
C TYR A 87 -6.25 -12.20 18.02
N VAL A 88 -7.11 -11.35 18.56
CA VAL A 88 -8.06 -10.56 17.76
C VAL A 88 -7.35 -9.45 17.01
N THR A 89 -6.45 -8.71 17.66
CA THR A 89 -5.60 -7.73 16.96
C THR A 89 -4.67 -8.45 15.96
N ARG A 90 -4.11 -9.59 16.33
CA ARG A 90 -3.31 -10.42 15.42
C ARG A 90 -4.07 -10.73 14.13
N ASP A 91 -5.31 -11.19 14.21
CA ASP A 91 -6.10 -11.54 13.03
C ASP A 91 -6.37 -10.32 12.13
N LEU A 92 -6.63 -9.15 12.71
CA LEU A 92 -6.74 -7.90 11.98
C LEU A 92 -5.45 -7.58 11.21
N LEU A 93 -4.29 -7.69 11.87
CA LEU A 93 -2.99 -7.45 11.24
C LEU A 93 -2.65 -8.48 10.16
N VAL A 94 -2.99 -9.75 10.37
CA VAL A 94 -2.79 -10.82 9.38
C VAL A 94 -3.62 -10.57 8.12
N GLY A 95 -4.86 -10.11 8.25
CA GLY A 95 -5.70 -9.75 7.12
C GLY A 95 -5.08 -8.62 6.29
N GLN A 96 -4.58 -7.58 6.94
CA GLN A 96 -3.91 -6.48 6.24
C GLN A 96 -2.56 -6.90 5.63
N LEU A 97 -1.80 -7.76 6.32
CA LEU A 97 -0.57 -8.32 5.77
C LEU A 97 -0.83 -9.11 4.48
N LYS A 98 -1.91 -9.88 4.45
CA LYS A 98 -2.32 -10.62 3.26
C LYS A 98 -2.62 -9.67 2.09
N ASP A 99 -3.38 -8.61 2.30
CA ASP A 99 -3.68 -7.61 1.27
C ASP A 99 -2.39 -6.94 0.76
N THR A 100 -1.49 -6.56 1.67
CA THR A 100 -0.19 -5.97 1.33
C THR A 100 0.67 -6.91 0.48
N GLU A 101 0.82 -8.16 0.87
CA GLU A 101 1.71 -9.11 0.18
C GLU A 101 1.10 -9.68 -1.11
N GLU A 102 -0.17 -10.10 -1.08
CA GLU A 102 -0.79 -10.83 -2.20
C GLU A 102 -1.44 -9.93 -3.24
N ASP A 103 -1.83 -8.70 -2.87
CA ASP A 103 -2.43 -7.75 -3.80
C ASP A 103 -1.52 -6.55 -4.08
N HIS A 104 -1.33 -5.64 -3.13
CA HIS A 104 -0.68 -4.36 -3.37
C HIS A 104 0.78 -4.50 -3.83
N ALA A 105 1.65 -5.12 -3.03
CA ALA A 105 3.05 -5.30 -3.38
C ALA A 105 3.23 -6.21 -4.60
N HIS A 106 2.48 -7.30 -4.67
CA HIS A 106 2.56 -8.23 -5.79
C HIS A 106 2.20 -7.56 -7.12
N TRP A 107 1.14 -6.75 -7.15
CA TRP A 107 0.77 -6.01 -8.35
C TRP A 107 1.86 -5.01 -8.78
N LEU A 108 2.42 -4.25 -7.83
CA LEU A 108 3.50 -3.30 -8.12
C LEU A 108 4.76 -4.01 -8.67
N GLU A 109 5.12 -5.15 -8.10
CA GLU A 109 6.21 -6.00 -8.61
C GLU A 109 5.94 -6.47 -10.04
N GLN A 110 4.70 -6.84 -10.36
CA GLN A 110 4.30 -7.22 -11.72
C GLN A 110 4.44 -6.06 -12.70
N GLN A 111 4.02 -4.84 -12.31
CA GLN A 111 4.14 -3.65 -13.17
C GLN A 111 5.62 -3.36 -13.51
N LEU A 112 6.48 -3.36 -12.51
CA LEU A 112 7.91 -3.13 -12.71
C LEU A 112 8.54 -4.21 -13.59
N ARG A 113 8.16 -5.47 -13.40
CA ARG A 113 8.60 -6.58 -14.27
C ARG A 113 8.12 -6.42 -15.70
N LEU A 114 6.87 -5.99 -15.92
CA LEU A 114 6.35 -5.73 -17.26
C LEU A 114 7.12 -4.62 -17.96
N ILE A 115 7.47 -3.55 -17.27
CA ILE A 115 8.29 -2.46 -17.82
C ILE A 115 9.64 -3.01 -18.31
N ASP A 116 10.29 -3.87 -17.53
CA ASP A 116 11.56 -4.49 -17.92
C ASP A 116 11.40 -5.42 -19.13
N LEU A 117 10.29 -6.14 -19.23
CA LEU A 117 10.06 -7.11 -20.30
C LEU A 117 9.66 -6.49 -21.65
N ILE A 118 8.77 -5.49 -21.63
CA ILE A 118 8.19 -4.94 -22.87
C ILE A 118 8.68 -3.51 -23.17
N GLY A 119 9.45 -2.91 -22.29
CA GLY A 119 9.93 -1.54 -22.38
C GLY A 119 8.91 -0.51 -21.90
N LEU A 120 9.41 0.62 -21.39
CA LEU A 120 8.59 1.65 -20.77
C LEU A 120 7.53 2.22 -21.72
N GLN A 121 7.88 2.51 -22.99
CA GLN A 121 6.92 3.09 -23.93
C GLN A 121 5.73 2.17 -24.19
N ASN A 122 5.96 0.89 -24.41
CA ASN A 122 4.89 -0.08 -24.61
C ASN A 122 4.03 -0.24 -23.36
N TYR A 123 4.68 -0.26 -22.18
CA TYR A 123 3.97 -0.30 -20.92
C TYR A 123 3.07 0.92 -20.75
N LEU A 124 3.58 2.13 -20.93
CA LEU A 124 2.80 3.37 -20.79
C LEU A 124 1.62 3.42 -21.76
N GLN A 125 1.82 2.98 -23.01
CA GLN A 125 0.73 2.87 -23.98
C GLN A 125 -0.37 1.92 -23.53
N SER A 126 -0.01 0.85 -22.83
CA SER A 126 -1.00 -0.11 -22.30
C SER A 126 -1.82 0.44 -21.12
N GLN A 127 -1.40 1.55 -20.52
CA GLN A 127 -2.05 2.18 -19.36
C GLN A 127 -3.03 3.31 -19.71
N LEU A 128 -3.15 3.63 -20.99
CA LEU A 128 -4.07 4.67 -21.45
C LEU A 128 -5.54 4.33 -21.24
#